data_49bc4310be71db2e0a7a2552d97f9190
#
_entry.id   49bc4310be71db2e0a7a2552d97f9190
#
_cell.length_a   1.000
_cell.length_b   1.000
_cell.length_c   1.000
_cell.angle_alpha   90.00
_cell.angle_beta   90.00
_cell.angle_gamma   90.00
#
_symmetry.space_group_name_H-M   'P 1'
#
loop_
_entity.id
_entity.type
_entity.pdbx_description
1 polymer ?
#
loop_
_entity_poly.entity_id
_entity_poly.type
_entity_poly.pdbx_seq_one_letter_code
_entity_poly.pdbx_strand_id
1 'polypeptide(L)'
;MPPYRMRPAPGLVCPVSATLRTDAAPFGRAEAGGPEVASFVLDNGLDVVVVPDHRAPVVTHMVWYRNGSADDPLGQSGIAHFLEHLMFKGTETHPVGAFSKAVSSLGGQENAFTSFDYTAYFQRVARDNLKTMMSFEADRMTGLILDDAVVAPERDVVLEERRMRVETDPSAQLSEAMAASLFVHHPYGIPIIGWMHEIEELNRTHALDYYRRFYTPENAILVVAGDVTADEVRRLAETTYGAVAPRGARPQRLRPREPEPRAARRLSVADPKVEQPTLQRLYLTPSCMTARDGESHALELLAEVLGGGPTSYLYRSLVLEQGVAVNAGAWYMGSAIDDTRFSVYAVPAEGVSLEKLEEALDRALARASSEALSADAIERAKTRLVAETIYSSDSQSSLARIFGSALAIGESIEEVRRWPAEIEAVQAPRLAAVAERYLVPARSVTGYLTKGREAAAAAA
;
A
#
# COMPACT_ATOMS: atom_id res chain seq x y z
N MET A 1 -12.13 -30.58 -7.27
CA MET A 1 -10.89 -29.76 -7.18
C MET A 1 -10.86 -29.19 -5.79
N PRO A 2 -9.79 -29.29 -5.00
CA PRO A 2 -9.76 -28.68 -3.68
C PRO A 2 -9.67 -27.16 -3.81
N PRO A 3 -10.26 -26.40 -2.86
CA PRO A 3 -10.26 -24.95 -2.89
C PRO A 3 -8.83 -24.41 -2.75
N TYR A 4 -8.46 -23.52 -3.65
CA TYR A 4 -7.20 -22.81 -3.65
C TYR A 4 -7.14 -21.90 -2.43
N ARG A 5 -6.33 -22.23 -1.44
CA ARG A 5 -6.06 -21.34 -0.30
C ARG A 5 -5.16 -20.21 -0.77
N MET A 6 -5.73 -19.04 -1.01
CA MET A 6 -4.96 -17.80 -1.08
C MET A 6 -4.25 -17.60 0.26
N ARG A 7 -2.93 -17.51 0.22
CA ARG A 7 -2.16 -17.01 1.37
C ARG A 7 -2.40 -15.50 1.43
N PRO A 8 -2.65 -14.94 2.64
CA PRO A 8 -2.69 -13.50 2.79
C PRO A 8 -1.36 -12.91 2.35
N ALA A 9 -1.38 -11.73 1.73
CA ALA A 9 -0.20 -10.95 1.45
C ALA A 9 0.61 -10.82 2.75
N PRO A 10 1.95 -10.96 2.69
CA PRO A 10 2.75 -10.90 3.91
C PRO A 10 2.65 -9.49 4.48
N GLY A 11 1.87 -9.34 5.55
CA GLY A 11 2.15 -8.35 6.55
C GLY A 11 3.56 -8.67 7.05
N LEU A 12 4.41 -7.66 7.13
CA LEU A 12 5.76 -7.72 7.67
C LEU A 12 5.77 -8.45 9.02
N VAL A 13 6.04 -9.75 8.99
CA VAL A 13 6.41 -10.53 10.18
C VAL A 13 7.93 -10.61 10.17
N CYS A 14 8.56 -9.92 11.11
CA CYS A 14 9.99 -10.06 11.37
C CYS A 14 10.35 -11.52 11.65
N PRO A 15 11.41 -12.06 11.06
CA PRO A 15 11.97 -13.33 11.48
C PRO A 15 12.83 -13.14 12.77
N VAL A 16 12.69 -14.12 13.64
CA VAL A 16 13.35 -14.30 14.93
C VAL A 16 14.89 -14.29 14.79
N SER A 17 15.51 -13.60 15.72
CA SER A 17 16.93 -13.58 16.12
C SER A 17 17.87 -14.62 15.52
N ALA A 18 18.84 -14.14 14.74
CA ALA A 18 20.14 -14.77 14.62
C ALA A 18 21.16 -13.87 15.35
N THR A 19 21.87 -14.43 16.32
CA THR A 19 22.96 -13.82 17.07
C THR A 19 24.06 -13.35 16.13
N LEU A 20 24.21 -12.03 15.98
CA LEU A 20 25.29 -11.40 15.23
C LEU A 20 26.54 -11.32 16.11
N ARG A 21 27.64 -11.91 15.63
CA ARG A 21 28.98 -11.69 16.16
C ARG A 21 29.39 -10.24 15.82
N THR A 22 29.78 -9.52 16.86
CA THR A 22 30.38 -8.19 16.78
C THR A 22 31.83 -8.31 16.31
N ASP A 23 32.08 -8.15 15.03
CA ASP A 23 33.36 -7.71 14.45
C ASP A 23 33.09 -7.36 12.97
N ALA A 24 32.44 -6.21 12.72
CA ALA A 24 32.32 -5.63 11.40
C ALA A 24 32.97 -4.25 11.39
N ALA A 25 33.95 -4.11 10.53
CA ALA A 25 34.54 -2.82 10.18
C ALA A 25 33.44 -1.85 9.70
N PRO A 26 33.59 -0.52 9.89
CA PRO A 26 32.59 0.44 9.49
C PRO A 26 32.33 0.32 7.97
N PHE A 27 31.07 0.10 7.58
CA PHE A 27 30.66 0.13 6.19
C PHE A 27 31.10 1.45 5.56
N GLY A 28 31.96 1.35 4.54
CA GLY A 28 32.34 2.50 3.72
C GLY A 28 31.07 3.13 3.16
N ARG A 29 31.01 4.47 3.13
CA ARG A 29 29.94 5.23 2.47
C ARG A 29 29.74 4.64 1.08
N ALA A 30 28.57 4.04 0.85
CA ALA A 30 28.13 3.69 -0.48
C ALA A 30 28.04 4.99 -1.28
N GLU A 31 28.86 5.12 -2.31
CA GLU A 31 28.61 6.09 -3.37
C GLU A 31 27.18 5.86 -3.88
N ALA A 32 26.50 6.92 -4.31
CA ALA A 32 25.10 6.94 -4.74
C ALA A 32 24.90 6.04 -5.98
N GLY A 33 24.91 4.72 -5.79
CA GLY A 33 24.76 3.65 -6.77
C GLY A 33 23.49 2.88 -6.49
N GLY A 34 22.34 3.52 -6.66
CA GLY A 34 21.06 2.79 -6.79
C GLY A 34 21.06 1.99 -8.10
N PRO A 35 20.08 1.08 -8.30
CA PRO A 35 19.97 0.29 -9.52
C PRO A 35 19.95 1.19 -10.75
N GLU A 36 20.58 0.75 -11.83
CA GLU A 36 20.47 1.41 -13.13
C GLU A 36 19.00 1.37 -13.56
N VAL A 37 18.42 2.52 -13.86
CA VAL A 37 17.03 2.64 -14.28
C VAL A 37 17.00 3.42 -15.59
N ALA A 38 16.44 2.82 -16.61
CA ALA A 38 16.15 3.50 -17.88
C ALA A 38 14.65 3.78 -17.98
N SER A 39 14.28 4.90 -18.57
CA SER A 39 12.89 5.23 -18.84
C SER A 39 12.70 5.88 -20.20
N PHE A 40 11.54 5.66 -20.80
CA PHE A 40 11.12 6.27 -22.07
C PHE A 40 9.60 6.23 -22.17
N VAL A 41 9.06 6.99 -23.11
CA VAL A 41 7.62 7.02 -23.39
C VAL A 41 7.40 6.52 -24.81
N LEU A 42 6.41 5.66 -25.04
CA LEU A 42 5.99 5.23 -26.35
C LEU A 42 5.14 6.32 -27.05
N ASP A 43 5.02 6.27 -28.36
CA ASP A 43 4.26 7.24 -29.16
C ASP A 43 2.78 7.34 -28.74
N ASN A 44 2.22 6.26 -28.19
CA ASN A 44 0.85 6.23 -27.65
C ASN A 44 0.72 6.72 -26.19
N GLY A 45 1.80 7.25 -25.61
CA GLY A 45 1.80 7.84 -24.27
C GLY A 45 2.04 6.87 -23.12
N LEU A 46 2.32 5.58 -23.36
CA LEU A 46 2.70 4.62 -22.31
C LEU A 46 4.08 4.96 -21.75
N ASP A 47 4.16 5.21 -20.44
CA ASP A 47 5.43 5.33 -19.73
C ASP A 47 6.07 3.95 -19.54
N VAL A 48 7.36 3.82 -19.83
CA VAL A 48 8.11 2.57 -19.68
C VAL A 48 9.32 2.78 -18.79
N VAL A 49 9.49 1.91 -17.81
CA VAL A 49 10.63 1.87 -16.90
C VAL A 49 11.27 0.51 -16.94
N VAL A 50 12.59 0.50 -17.07
CA VAL A 50 13.40 -0.74 -17.13
C VAL A 50 14.43 -0.69 -16.02
N VAL A 51 14.46 -1.75 -15.21
CA VAL A 51 15.44 -1.95 -14.14
C VAL A 51 16.23 -3.22 -14.46
N PRO A 52 17.38 -3.11 -15.15
CA PRO A 52 18.20 -4.26 -15.50
C PRO A 52 18.75 -4.95 -14.24
N ASP A 53 18.62 -6.27 -14.17
CA ASP A 53 19.17 -7.11 -13.11
C ASP A 53 19.49 -8.50 -13.66
N HIS A 54 20.74 -8.72 -14.00
CA HIS A 54 21.22 -9.94 -14.68
C HIS A 54 21.64 -11.07 -13.73
N ARG A 55 21.30 -10.96 -12.41
CA ARG A 55 21.69 -11.97 -11.41
C ARG A 55 20.97 -13.33 -11.60
N ALA A 56 19.80 -13.33 -12.21
CA ALA A 56 19.02 -14.54 -12.50
C ALA A 56 18.25 -14.36 -13.82
N PRO A 57 18.04 -15.45 -14.62
CA PRO A 57 17.38 -15.38 -15.93
C PRO A 57 15.85 -15.28 -15.80
N VAL A 58 15.37 -14.37 -14.98
CA VAL A 58 13.95 -14.11 -14.73
C VAL A 58 13.65 -12.63 -14.88
N VAL A 59 12.38 -12.32 -15.15
CA VAL A 59 11.88 -10.97 -15.27
C VAL A 59 10.58 -10.82 -14.46
N THR A 60 10.42 -9.67 -13.85
CA THR A 60 9.15 -9.18 -13.31
C THR A 60 8.63 -8.12 -14.28
N HIS A 61 7.50 -8.39 -14.85
CA HIS A 61 6.76 -7.52 -15.76
C HIS A 61 5.54 -6.99 -15.00
N MET A 62 5.35 -5.67 -14.93
CA MET A 62 4.24 -5.04 -14.24
C MET A 62 3.62 -3.94 -15.09
N VAL A 63 2.30 -3.92 -15.16
CA VAL A 63 1.52 -2.81 -15.73
C VAL A 63 0.77 -2.14 -14.59
N TRP A 64 1.02 -0.85 -14.43
CA TRP A 64 0.39 0.01 -13.44
C TRP A 64 -0.56 0.98 -14.14
N TYR A 65 -1.77 1.07 -13.63
CA TYR A 65 -2.73 2.07 -14.07
C TYR A 65 -2.85 3.16 -13.00
N ARG A 66 -2.81 4.42 -13.42
CA ARG A 66 -2.93 5.59 -12.53
C ARG A 66 -4.40 5.83 -12.15
N ASN A 67 -5.02 4.84 -11.56
CA ASN A 67 -6.35 4.86 -10.98
C ASN A 67 -6.47 3.77 -9.93
N GLY A 68 -7.13 4.07 -8.84
CA GLY A 68 -7.41 3.16 -7.75
C GLY A 68 -8.79 3.44 -7.17
N SER A 69 -9.08 2.91 -5.99
CA SER A 69 -10.40 3.04 -5.36
C SER A 69 -10.78 4.49 -5.03
N ALA A 70 -9.81 5.39 -4.88
CA ALA A 70 -10.10 6.81 -4.68
C ALA A 70 -10.60 7.53 -5.95
N ASP A 71 -10.60 6.85 -7.09
CA ASP A 71 -11.15 7.33 -8.36
C ASP A 71 -12.52 6.69 -8.69
N ASP A 72 -13.06 5.90 -7.77
CA ASP A 72 -14.37 5.28 -7.91
C ASP A 72 -15.45 6.37 -7.99
N PRO A 73 -16.42 6.25 -8.91
CA PRO A 73 -17.56 7.16 -8.95
C PRO A 73 -18.39 7.06 -7.67
N LEU A 74 -19.00 8.15 -7.26
CA LEU A 74 -19.92 8.16 -6.10
C LEU A 74 -21.04 7.13 -6.29
N GLY A 75 -21.28 6.31 -5.26
CA GLY A 75 -22.27 5.24 -5.29
C GLY A 75 -21.81 3.98 -6.00
N GLN A 76 -20.51 3.88 -6.37
CA GLN A 76 -19.92 2.73 -7.05
C GLN A 76 -18.59 2.32 -6.39
N SER A 77 -18.47 2.49 -5.07
CA SER A 77 -17.25 2.11 -4.37
C SER A 77 -16.91 0.63 -4.56
N GLY A 78 -15.64 0.34 -4.71
CA GLY A 78 -15.14 -1.00 -5.02
C GLY A 78 -15.10 -1.33 -6.51
N ILE A 79 -15.50 -0.41 -7.42
CA ILE A 79 -15.46 -0.67 -8.86
C ILE A 79 -14.04 -0.89 -9.39
N ALA A 80 -13.04 -0.18 -8.85
CA ALA A 80 -11.64 -0.39 -9.19
C ALA A 80 -11.18 -1.81 -8.85
N HIS A 81 -11.49 -2.28 -7.64
CA HIS A 81 -11.17 -3.62 -7.17
C HIS A 81 -12.00 -4.70 -7.93
N PHE A 82 -13.27 -4.44 -8.15
CA PHE A 82 -14.12 -5.34 -8.93
C PHE A 82 -13.60 -5.50 -10.37
N LEU A 83 -13.18 -4.41 -11.01
CA LEU A 83 -12.58 -4.48 -12.35
C LEU A 83 -11.25 -5.23 -12.33
N GLU A 84 -10.44 -5.12 -11.27
CA GLU A 84 -9.23 -5.95 -11.10
C GLU A 84 -9.57 -7.44 -11.27
N HIS A 85 -10.61 -7.94 -10.61
CA HIS A 85 -11.10 -9.31 -10.77
C HIS A 85 -11.57 -9.62 -12.18
N LEU A 86 -12.33 -8.71 -12.78
CA LEU A 86 -12.89 -8.88 -14.12
C LEU A 86 -11.83 -8.90 -15.22
N MET A 87 -10.68 -8.29 -14.99
CA MET A 87 -9.57 -8.30 -15.96
C MET A 87 -9.01 -9.70 -16.22
N PHE A 88 -9.30 -10.69 -15.40
CA PHE A 88 -8.92 -12.09 -15.62
C PHE A 88 -9.97 -12.90 -16.41
N LYS A 89 -11.06 -12.26 -16.88
CA LYS A 89 -12.20 -12.95 -17.49
C LYS A 89 -12.11 -13.13 -19.00
N GLY A 90 -11.04 -12.66 -19.65
CA GLY A 90 -10.77 -12.89 -21.06
C GLY A 90 -10.98 -11.68 -21.95
N THR A 91 -10.54 -11.82 -23.18
CA THR A 91 -10.55 -10.79 -24.22
C THR A 91 -11.15 -11.35 -25.52
N GLU A 92 -11.23 -10.53 -26.56
CA GLU A 92 -11.64 -10.98 -27.89
C GLU A 92 -10.74 -12.07 -28.47
N THR A 93 -9.44 -12.03 -28.14
CA THR A 93 -8.44 -12.93 -28.70
C THR A 93 -8.11 -14.10 -27.75
N HIS A 94 -8.34 -13.95 -26.46
CA HIS A 94 -7.98 -14.94 -25.44
C HIS A 94 -9.19 -15.26 -24.53
N PRO A 95 -9.67 -16.52 -24.57
CA PRO A 95 -10.80 -16.91 -23.71
C PRO A 95 -10.44 -16.88 -22.22
N VAL A 96 -11.48 -16.90 -21.39
CA VAL A 96 -11.36 -16.92 -19.92
C VAL A 96 -10.33 -17.94 -19.44
N GLY A 97 -9.41 -17.50 -18.60
CA GLY A 97 -8.36 -18.34 -18.02
C GLY A 97 -7.19 -18.69 -18.94
N ALA A 98 -7.20 -18.26 -20.21
CA ALA A 98 -6.11 -18.55 -21.16
C ALA A 98 -4.79 -17.95 -20.69
N PHE A 99 -4.80 -16.71 -20.19
CA PHE A 99 -3.62 -16.05 -19.67
C PHE A 99 -3.06 -16.78 -18.45
N SER A 100 -3.87 -16.99 -17.42
CA SER A 100 -3.46 -17.70 -16.20
C SER A 100 -2.92 -19.11 -16.49
N LYS A 101 -3.55 -19.81 -17.44
CA LYS A 101 -3.05 -21.11 -17.90
C LYS A 101 -1.70 -21.01 -18.59
N ALA A 102 -1.50 -19.97 -19.43
CA ALA A 102 -0.22 -19.73 -20.08
C ALA A 102 0.88 -19.44 -19.05
N VAL A 103 0.64 -18.54 -18.10
CA VAL A 103 1.60 -18.22 -17.02
C VAL A 103 1.95 -19.47 -16.23
N SER A 104 0.95 -20.25 -15.78
CA SER A 104 1.19 -21.47 -15.02
C SER A 104 1.95 -22.53 -15.80
N SER A 105 1.66 -22.71 -17.10
CA SER A 105 2.36 -23.68 -17.95
C SER A 105 3.83 -23.34 -18.18
N LEU A 106 4.19 -22.07 -18.08
CA LEU A 106 5.55 -21.55 -18.16
C LEU A 106 6.28 -21.53 -16.80
N GLY A 107 5.64 -22.05 -15.74
CA GLY A 107 6.18 -22.00 -14.38
C GLY A 107 6.23 -20.58 -13.79
N GLY A 108 5.47 -19.65 -14.35
CA GLY A 108 5.39 -18.26 -13.90
C GLY A 108 4.46 -18.06 -12.72
N GLN A 109 4.48 -16.85 -12.20
CA GLN A 109 3.58 -16.34 -11.17
C GLN A 109 2.88 -15.09 -11.70
N GLU A 110 1.59 -14.97 -11.42
CA GLU A 110 0.84 -13.75 -11.72
C GLU A 110 -0.02 -13.34 -10.52
N ASN A 111 -0.30 -12.06 -10.43
CA ASN A 111 -1.29 -11.51 -9.50
C ASN A 111 -1.61 -10.07 -9.91
N ALA A 112 -2.56 -9.47 -9.17
CA ALA A 112 -2.91 -8.07 -9.26
C ALA A 112 -3.16 -7.49 -7.87
N PHE A 113 -3.25 -6.19 -7.76
CA PHE A 113 -3.67 -5.49 -6.54
C PHE A 113 -4.18 -4.11 -6.86
N THR A 114 -5.18 -3.68 -6.10
CA THR A 114 -5.74 -2.33 -6.11
C THR A 114 -5.39 -1.61 -4.82
N SER A 115 -4.95 -0.37 -4.94
CA SER A 115 -4.73 0.58 -3.86
C SER A 115 -5.70 1.75 -3.99
N PHE A 116 -5.58 2.75 -3.13
CA PHE A 116 -6.33 4.00 -3.29
C PHE A 116 -5.98 4.73 -4.59
N ASP A 117 -4.70 4.71 -5.00
CA ASP A 117 -4.16 5.56 -6.04
C ASP A 117 -3.77 4.85 -7.32
N TYR A 118 -3.72 3.54 -7.32
CA TYR A 118 -3.30 2.74 -8.47
C TYR A 118 -3.88 1.33 -8.43
N THR A 119 -3.96 0.72 -9.61
CA THR A 119 -4.18 -0.73 -9.79
C THR A 119 -3.02 -1.28 -10.61
N ALA A 120 -2.49 -2.44 -10.23
CA ALA A 120 -1.36 -3.04 -10.93
C ALA A 120 -1.55 -4.53 -11.16
N TYR A 121 -1.03 -5.00 -12.29
CA TYR A 121 -1.01 -6.40 -12.71
C TYR A 121 0.43 -6.81 -12.95
N PHE A 122 0.82 -8.00 -12.52
CA PHE A 122 2.20 -8.45 -12.69
C PHE A 122 2.33 -9.92 -13.00
N GLN A 123 3.39 -10.24 -13.72
CA GLN A 123 3.85 -11.59 -13.98
C GLN A 123 5.35 -11.67 -13.68
N ARG A 124 5.77 -12.77 -13.08
CA ARG A 124 7.16 -13.14 -12.93
C ARG A 124 7.42 -14.43 -13.68
N VAL A 125 8.28 -14.39 -14.69
CA VAL A 125 8.54 -15.48 -15.63
C VAL A 125 10.03 -15.55 -16.00
N ALA A 126 10.45 -16.65 -16.63
CA ALA A 126 11.75 -16.71 -17.30
C ALA A 126 11.81 -15.63 -18.41
N ARG A 127 12.99 -15.01 -18.61
CA ARG A 127 13.19 -13.87 -19.53
C ARG A 127 12.63 -14.11 -20.94
N ASP A 128 12.78 -15.32 -21.44
CA ASP A 128 12.36 -15.67 -22.81
C ASP A 128 10.84 -15.58 -23.00
N ASN A 129 10.07 -15.54 -21.92
CA ASN A 129 8.61 -15.45 -21.94
C ASN A 129 8.09 -14.00 -21.79
N LEU A 130 8.98 -13.00 -21.66
CA LEU A 130 8.58 -11.61 -21.47
C LEU A 130 7.66 -11.12 -22.59
N LYS A 131 8.00 -11.39 -23.86
CA LYS A 131 7.18 -11.01 -25.02
C LYS A 131 5.75 -11.54 -24.92
N THR A 132 5.62 -12.80 -24.47
CA THR A 132 4.31 -13.43 -24.30
C THR A 132 3.48 -12.71 -23.24
N MET A 133 4.07 -12.36 -22.08
CA MET A 133 3.39 -11.60 -21.03
C MET A 133 2.96 -10.22 -21.53
N MET A 134 3.87 -9.50 -22.18
CA MET A 134 3.57 -8.19 -22.79
C MET A 134 2.42 -8.28 -23.80
N SER A 135 2.37 -9.33 -24.62
CA SER A 135 1.30 -9.49 -25.61
C SER A 135 -0.07 -9.72 -24.96
N PHE A 136 -0.14 -10.54 -23.92
CA PHE A 136 -1.38 -10.76 -23.16
C PHE A 136 -1.86 -9.49 -22.44
N GLU A 137 -0.93 -8.76 -21.80
CA GLU A 137 -1.29 -7.52 -21.09
C GLU A 137 -1.70 -6.40 -22.05
N ALA A 138 -1.02 -6.28 -23.20
CA ALA A 138 -1.40 -5.31 -24.22
C ALA A 138 -2.78 -5.62 -24.80
N ASP A 139 -3.11 -6.93 -25.00
CA ASP A 139 -4.43 -7.36 -25.46
C ASP A 139 -5.52 -7.02 -24.41
N ARG A 140 -5.32 -7.36 -23.15
CA ARG A 140 -6.33 -7.07 -22.12
C ARG A 140 -6.46 -5.59 -21.75
N MET A 141 -5.49 -4.75 -22.11
CA MET A 141 -5.59 -3.31 -21.91
C MET A 141 -6.77 -2.69 -22.67
N THR A 142 -7.13 -3.24 -23.82
CA THR A 142 -8.22 -2.69 -24.66
C THR A 142 -9.22 -3.72 -25.16
N GLY A 143 -8.89 -5.01 -25.05
CA GLY A 143 -9.67 -6.12 -25.61
C GLY A 143 -10.60 -6.84 -24.63
N LEU A 144 -10.76 -6.35 -23.38
CA LEU A 144 -11.59 -7.00 -22.37
C LEU A 144 -13.03 -7.14 -22.84
N ILE A 145 -13.56 -8.38 -22.79
CA ILE A 145 -14.96 -8.68 -23.03
C ILE A 145 -15.63 -9.12 -21.73
N LEU A 146 -16.73 -8.46 -21.40
CA LEU A 146 -17.56 -8.81 -20.26
C LEU A 146 -18.99 -9.06 -20.74
N ASP A 147 -19.60 -10.13 -20.28
CA ASP A 147 -21.02 -10.38 -20.33
C ASP A 147 -21.60 -10.53 -18.92
N ASP A 148 -22.91 -10.48 -18.79
CA ASP A 148 -23.57 -10.54 -17.48
C ASP A 148 -23.40 -11.92 -16.82
N ALA A 149 -23.19 -12.98 -17.61
CA ALA A 149 -22.96 -14.33 -17.12
C ALA A 149 -21.60 -14.48 -16.42
N VAL A 150 -20.65 -13.60 -16.74
CA VAL A 150 -19.31 -13.53 -16.12
C VAL A 150 -19.29 -12.52 -14.98
N VAL A 151 -19.96 -11.37 -15.14
CA VAL A 151 -19.92 -10.25 -14.19
C VAL A 151 -20.64 -10.56 -12.90
N ALA A 152 -21.85 -11.14 -12.97
CA ALA A 152 -22.66 -11.42 -11.78
C ALA A 152 -22.00 -12.42 -10.81
N PRO A 153 -21.48 -13.59 -11.26
CA PRO A 153 -20.76 -14.50 -10.36
C PRO A 153 -19.50 -13.90 -9.75
N GLU A 154 -18.78 -13.04 -10.49
CA GLU A 154 -17.58 -12.40 -9.95
C GLU A 154 -17.91 -11.34 -8.91
N ARG A 155 -19.01 -10.63 -9.05
CA ARG A 155 -19.51 -9.75 -7.99
C ARG A 155 -19.80 -10.53 -6.70
N ASP A 156 -20.40 -11.71 -6.81
CA ASP A 156 -20.63 -12.58 -5.65
C ASP A 156 -19.32 -13.04 -4.99
N VAL A 157 -18.25 -13.26 -5.78
CA VAL A 157 -16.92 -13.55 -5.26
C VAL A 157 -16.38 -12.37 -4.44
N VAL A 158 -16.50 -11.14 -4.95
CA VAL A 158 -16.06 -9.93 -4.24
C VAL A 158 -16.87 -9.68 -2.97
N LEU A 159 -18.20 -9.92 -3.02
CA LEU A 159 -19.05 -9.84 -1.82
C LEU A 159 -18.63 -10.85 -0.75
N GLU A 160 -18.29 -12.08 -1.15
CA GLU A 160 -17.80 -13.08 -0.22
C GLU A 160 -16.40 -12.73 0.33
N GLU A 161 -15.53 -12.19 -0.50
CA GLU A 161 -14.23 -11.68 -0.06
C GLU A 161 -14.40 -10.58 0.99
N ARG A 162 -15.32 -9.63 0.78
CA ARG A 162 -15.62 -8.59 1.76
C ARG A 162 -16.13 -9.20 3.07
N ARG A 163 -17.05 -10.18 3.00
CA ARG A 163 -17.53 -10.88 4.20
C ARG A 163 -16.38 -11.50 4.99
N MET A 164 -15.47 -12.19 4.30
CA MET A 164 -14.32 -12.83 4.95
C MET A 164 -13.31 -11.84 5.50
N ARG A 165 -13.05 -10.72 4.80
CA ARG A 165 -12.01 -9.77 5.17
C ARG A 165 -12.46 -8.71 6.17
N VAL A 166 -13.74 -8.35 6.17
CA VAL A 166 -14.25 -7.23 6.96
C VAL A 166 -15.37 -7.67 7.91
N GLU A 167 -16.45 -8.28 7.39
CA GLU A 167 -17.65 -8.52 8.19
C GLU A 167 -17.41 -9.56 9.31
N THR A 168 -16.44 -10.44 9.15
CA THR A 168 -16.08 -11.45 10.16
C THR A 168 -14.90 -11.06 11.03
N ASP A 169 -14.21 -9.96 10.75
CA ASP A 169 -13.03 -9.47 11.47
C ASP A 169 -13.29 -8.13 12.19
N PRO A 170 -13.49 -8.16 13.53
CA PRO A 170 -13.72 -6.94 14.30
C PRO A 170 -12.60 -5.89 14.20
N SER A 171 -11.35 -6.30 13.95
CA SER A 171 -10.23 -5.38 13.77
C SER A 171 -10.33 -4.65 12.42
N ALA A 172 -10.74 -5.35 11.38
CA ALA A 172 -10.99 -4.74 10.07
C ALA A 172 -12.18 -3.77 10.12
N GLN A 173 -13.26 -4.13 10.83
CA GLN A 173 -14.42 -3.23 11.04
C GLN A 173 -14.01 -1.96 11.79
N LEU A 174 -13.19 -2.08 12.84
CA LEU A 174 -12.65 -0.91 13.54
C LEU A 174 -11.82 -0.04 12.61
N SER A 175 -10.92 -0.64 11.82
CA SER A 175 -10.04 0.07 10.89
C SER A 175 -10.82 0.81 9.81
N GLU A 176 -11.88 0.20 9.27
CA GLU A 176 -12.79 0.81 8.30
C GLU A 176 -13.54 2.00 8.91
N ALA A 177 -14.12 1.83 10.09
CA ALA A 177 -14.82 2.89 10.81
C ALA A 177 -13.89 4.07 11.17
N MET A 178 -12.65 3.77 11.56
CA MET A 178 -11.64 4.79 11.85
C MET A 178 -11.24 5.58 10.60
N ALA A 179 -11.02 4.90 9.48
CA ALA A 179 -10.70 5.56 8.20
C ALA A 179 -11.85 6.46 7.75
N ALA A 180 -13.09 5.97 7.76
CA ALA A 180 -14.29 6.75 7.44
C ALA A 180 -14.51 7.94 8.39
N SER A 181 -14.05 7.82 9.65
CA SER A 181 -14.09 8.93 10.61
C SER A 181 -12.96 9.92 10.41
N LEU A 182 -11.79 9.49 9.94
CA LEU A 182 -10.63 10.37 9.70
C LEU A 182 -10.87 11.23 8.46
N PHE A 183 -11.32 10.60 7.37
CA PHE A 183 -11.59 11.25 6.09
C PHE A 183 -13.09 11.47 5.93
N VAL A 184 -13.58 12.64 6.29
CA VAL A 184 -15.02 12.97 6.23
C VAL A 184 -15.48 13.37 4.82
N HIS A 185 -14.55 13.71 3.96
CA HIS A 185 -14.83 14.20 2.61
C HIS A 185 -13.96 13.56 1.54
N HIS A 186 -12.75 13.14 1.87
CA HIS A 186 -11.83 12.54 0.91
C HIS A 186 -12.12 11.03 0.72
N PRO A 187 -12.03 10.50 -0.51
CA PRO A 187 -12.32 9.09 -0.81
C PRO A 187 -11.38 8.08 -0.12
N TYR A 188 -10.28 8.48 0.51
CA TYR A 188 -9.48 7.58 1.36
C TYR A 188 -10.22 7.11 2.62
N GLY A 189 -11.37 7.67 2.94
CA GLY A 189 -12.29 7.16 3.96
C GLY A 189 -13.17 6.00 3.49
N ILE A 190 -13.20 5.70 2.18
CA ILE A 190 -13.97 4.60 1.59
C ILE A 190 -13.07 3.37 1.51
N PRO A 191 -13.52 2.17 1.91
CA PRO A 191 -12.71 0.96 1.81
C PRO A 191 -12.38 0.62 0.35
N ILE A 192 -11.15 0.16 0.08
CA ILE A 192 -10.71 -0.20 -1.28
C ILE A 192 -11.61 -1.26 -1.90
N ILE A 193 -12.05 -2.23 -1.10
CA ILE A 193 -12.99 -3.27 -1.57
C ILE A 193 -14.40 -2.73 -1.86
N GLY A 194 -14.74 -1.54 -1.38
CA GLY A 194 -16.04 -0.91 -1.50
C GLY A 194 -16.98 -1.19 -0.31
N TRP A 195 -18.06 -0.40 -0.20
CA TRP A 195 -19.14 -0.65 0.75
C TRP A 195 -20.01 -1.81 0.27
N MET A 196 -20.43 -2.69 1.18
CA MET A 196 -21.25 -3.88 0.84
C MET A 196 -22.43 -3.55 -0.08
N HIS A 197 -23.25 -2.58 0.30
CA HIS A 197 -24.46 -2.19 -0.43
C HIS A 197 -24.16 -1.58 -1.81
N GLU A 198 -22.98 -0.95 -2.01
CA GLU A 198 -22.60 -0.43 -3.32
C GLU A 198 -22.03 -1.54 -4.21
N ILE A 199 -21.29 -2.50 -3.64
CA ILE A 199 -20.80 -3.68 -4.38
C ILE A 199 -21.99 -4.50 -4.92
N GLU A 200 -23.07 -4.63 -4.15
CA GLU A 200 -24.30 -5.34 -4.57
C GLU A 200 -24.92 -4.76 -5.85
N GLU A 201 -24.74 -3.45 -6.08
CA GLU A 201 -25.27 -2.73 -7.24
C GLU A 201 -24.29 -2.65 -8.43
N LEU A 202 -23.04 -3.07 -8.24
CA LEU A 202 -22.05 -3.05 -9.33
C LEU A 202 -22.48 -3.99 -10.46
N ASN A 203 -22.28 -3.54 -11.68
CA ASN A 203 -22.74 -4.26 -12.86
C ASN A 203 -21.76 -4.07 -14.03
N ARG A 204 -22.05 -4.75 -15.14
CA ARG A 204 -21.28 -4.72 -16.37
C ARG A 204 -21.06 -3.30 -16.93
N THR A 205 -22.11 -2.47 -16.89
CA THR A 205 -22.00 -1.10 -17.41
C THR A 205 -21.02 -0.29 -16.60
N HIS A 206 -21.11 -0.32 -15.25
CA HIS A 206 -20.17 0.34 -14.36
C HIS A 206 -18.73 -0.12 -14.64
N ALA A 207 -18.51 -1.45 -14.77
CA ALA A 207 -17.19 -2.02 -15.03
C ALA A 207 -16.61 -1.56 -16.37
N LEU A 208 -17.42 -1.60 -17.46
CA LEU A 208 -16.96 -1.19 -18.79
C LEU A 208 -16.73 0.32 -18.88
N ASP A 209 -17.50 1.15 -18.20
CA ASP A 209 -17.32 2.60 -18.18
C ASP A 209 -16.03 2.98 -17.45
N TYR A 210 -15.76 2.33 -16.31
CA TYR A 210 -14.50 2.49 -15.58
C TYR A 210 -13.30 2.01 -16.40
N TYR A 211 -13.39 0.83 -17.01
CA TYR A 211 -12.39 0.27 -17.89
C TYR A 211 -12.06 1.19 -19.08
N ARG A 212 -13.07 1.66 -19.80
CA ARG A 212 -12.88 2.55 -20.94
C ARG A 212 -12.24 3.88 -20.55
N ARG A 213 -12.51 4.35 -19.35
CA ARG A 213 -11.98 5.61 -18.85
C ARG A 213 -10.51 5.50 -18.47
N PHE A 214 -10.10 4.44 -17.79
CA PHE A 214 -8.81 4.39 -17.12
C PHE A 214 -7.80 3.42 -17.75
N TYR A 215 -8.25 2.37 -18.44
CA TYR A 215 -7.36 1.35 -19.01
C TYR A 215 -6.95 1.75 -20.44
N THR A 216 -5.93 2.57 -20.51
CA THR A 216 -5.43 3.16 -21.76
C THR A 216 -3.92 3.40 -21.61
N PRO A 217 -3.14 3.34 -22.72
CA PRO A 217 -1.69 3.53 -22.67
C PRO A 217 -1.26 4.81 -21.95
N GLU A 218 -1.95 5.93 -22.19
CA GLU A 218 -1.60 7.24 -21.64
C GLU A 218 -1.76 7.31 -20.11
N ASN A 219 -2.55 6.39 -19.53
CA ASN A 219 -2.77 6.29 -18.09
C ASN A 219 -1.93 5.19 -17.45
N ALA A 220 -1.15 4.44 -18.22
CA ALA A 220 -0.43 3.27 -17.77
C ALA A 220 1.08 3.52 -17.65
N ILE A 221 1.72 2.69 -16.83
CA ILE A 221 3.17 2.59 -16.67
C ILE A 221 3.55 1.12 -16.80
N LEU A 222 4.43 0.82 -17.73
CA LEU A 222 5.06 -0.49 -17.84
C LEU A 222 6.37 -0.47 -17.05
N VAL A 223 6.52 -1.36 -16.08
CA VAL A 223 7.78 -1.57 -15.36
C VAL A 223 8.28 -2.97 -15.63
N VAL A 224 9.50 -3.09 -16.12
CA VAL A 224 10.18 -4.38 -16.35
C VAL A 224 11.47 -4.40 -15.55
N ALA A 225 11.55 -5.31 -14.58
CA ALA A 225 12.75 -5.50 -13.77
C ALA A 225 13.28 -6.93 -13.93
N GLY A 226 14.58 -7.08 -14.19
CA GLY A 226 15.18 -8.40 -14.33
C GLY A 226 16.22 -8.51 -15.43
N ASP A 227 16.41 -9.75 -15.94
CA ASP A 227 17.43 -10.06 -16.94
C ASP A 227 17.05 -9.54 -18.33
N VAL A 228 17.06 -8.23 -18.49
CA VAL A 228 16.73 -7.50 -19.72
C VAL A 228 17.60 -6.25 -19.86
N THR A 229 17.72 -5.77 -21.10
CA THR A 229 18.27 -4.45 -21.40
C THR A 229 17.16 -3.47 -21.77
N ALA A 230 17.41 -2.18 -21.63
CA ALA A 230 16.45 -1.14 -22.02
C ALA A 230 16.06 -1.24 -23.50
N ASP A 231 17.02 -1.54 -24.39
CA ASP A 231 16.79 -1.67 -25.83
C ASP A 231 15.94 -2.92 -26.18
N GLU A 232 16.11 -4.04 -25.46
CA GLU A 232 15.25 -5.20 -25.62
C GLU A 232 13.81 -4.90 -25.23
N VAL A 233 13.62 -4.30 -24.05
CA VAL A 233 12.29 -3.91 -23.58
C VAL A 233 11.64 -2.91 -24.52
N ARG A 234 12.39 -1.91 -25.01
CA ARG A 234 11.87 -0.92 -25.99
C ARG A 234 11.31 -1.62 -27.23
N ARG A 235 12.10 -2.49 -27.90
CA ARG A 235 11.64 -3.20 -29.10
C ARG A 235 10.41 -4.07 -28.83
N LEU A 236 10.36 -4.75 -27.68
CA LEU A 236 9.22 -5.55 -27.31
C LEU A 236 7.99 -4.69 -27.02
N ALA A 237 8.14 -3.60 -26.29
CA ALA A 237 7.06 -2.69 -25.95
C ALA A 237 6.47 -2.00 -27.19
N GLU A 238 7.32 -1.56 -28.13
CA GLU A 238 6.88 -0.95 -29.40
C GLU A 238 6.04 -1.93 -30.25
N THR A 239 6.41 -3.22 -30.25
CA THR A 239 5.70 -4.25 -31.04
C THR A 239 4.46 -4.82 -30.34
N THR A 240 4.28 -4.61 -29.04
CA THR A 240 3.14 -5.08 -28.24
C THR A 240 2.24 -3.91 -27.84
N TYR A 241 2.63 -3.17 -26.83
CA TYR A 241 1.87 -2.02 -26.31
C TYR A 241 1.82 -0.85 -27.31
N GLY A 242 2.88 -0.63 -28.13
CA GLY A 242 2.90 0.43 -29.12
C GLY A 242 1.82 0.27 -30.21
N ALA A 243 1.32 -0.95 -30.41
CA ALA A 243 0.20 -1.23 -31.29
C ALA A 243 -1.18 -0.87 -30.70
N VAL A 244 -1.25 -0.63 -29.39
CA VAL A 244 -2.49 -0.25 -28.70
C VAL A 244 -2.78 1.22 -29.00
N ALA A 245 -3.95 1.47 -29.58
CA ALA A 245 -4.37 2.84 -29.90
C ALA A 245 -4.60 3.68 -28.64
N PRO A 246 -4.08 4.91 -28.57
CA PRO A 246 -4.39 5.83 -27.49
C PRO A 246 -5.87 6.23 -27.51
N ARG A 247 -6.44 6.50 -26.34
CA ARG A 247 -7.84 6.96 -26.23
C ARG A 247 -7.95 8.46 -26.02
N GLY A 248 -6.85 9.20 -26.02
CA GLY A 248 -6.81 10.65 -25.92
C GLY A 248 -5.93 11.15 -24.77
N ALA A 249 -6.36 12.19 -24.09
CA ALA A 249 -5.60 12.71 -22.96
C ALA A 249 -5.74 11.79 -21.72
N ARG A 250 -4.67 11.74 -20.92
CA ARG A 250 -4.70 11.04 -19.62
C ARG A 250 -5.92 11.50 -18.79
N PRO A 251 -6.70 10.57 -18.22
CA PRO A 251 -7.86 10.91 -17.40
C PRO A 251 -7.48 11.82 -16.23
N GLN A 252 -8.24 12.88 -16.03
CA GLN A 252 -8.06 13.74 -14.86
C GLN A 252 -8.60 13.06 -13.61
N ARG A 253 -7.83 13.12 -12.53
CA ARG A 253 -8.20 12.63 -11.20
C ARG A 253 -8.72 13.83 -10.41
N LEU A 254 -10.04 13.89 -10.25
CA LEU A 254 -10.71 14.99 -9.53
C LEU A 254 -11.14 14.47 -8.16
N ARG A 255 -10.43 14.90 -7.12
CA ARG A 255 -10.71 14.50 -5.74
C ARG A 255 -10.94 15.72 -4.86
N PRO A 256 -11.90 15.66 -3.92
CA PRO A 256 -12.08 16.70 -2.93
C PRO A 256 -10.91 16.69 -1.95
N ARG A 257 -10.51 17.84 -1.45
CA ARG A 257 -9.52 17.92 -0.36
C ARG A 257 -10.20 17.66 0.97
N GLU A 258 -9.51 16.90 1.84
CA GLU A 258 -9.97 16.71 3.22
C GLU A 258 -9.92 18.05 3.98
N PRO A 259 -11.01 18.46 4.67
CA PRO A 259 -10.99 19.65 5.48
C PRO A 259 -10.12 19.47 6.73
N GLU A 260 -9.54 20.56 7.21
CA GLU A 260 -8.74 20.56 8.45
C GLU A 260 -9.56 20.04 9.64
N PRO A 261 -9.14 18.96 10.32
CA PRO A 261 -9.84 18.44 11.49
C PRO A 261 -9.85 19.44 12.64
N ARG A 262 -10.99 19.57 13.35
CA ARG A 262 -11.17 20.53 14.45
C ARG A 262 -11.43 19.89 15.80
N ALA A 263 -11.66 18.58 15.84
CA ALA A 263 -12.00 17.86 17.06
C ALA A 263 -11.46 16.45 17.05
N ALA A 264 -11.00 15.98 18.19
CA ALA A 264 -10.68 14.57 18.40
C ALA A 264 -11.96 13.73 18.28
N ARG A 265 -11.84 12.57 17.64
CA ARG A 265 -12.93 11.61 17.49
C ARG A 265 -12.57 10.31 18.18
N ARG A 266 -13.56 9.67 18.80
CA ARG A 266 -13.41 8.38 19.47
C ARG A 266 -14.51 7.44 19.02
N LEU A 267 -14.17 6.20 18.79
CA LEU A 267 -15.11 5.13 18.44
C LEU A 267 -14.63 3.80 19.03
N SER A 268 -15.55 2.88 19.20
CA SER A 268 -15.24 1.55 19.73
C SER A 268 -16.02 0.48 18.98
N VAL A 269 -15.35 -0.65 18.75
CA VAL A 269 -15.98 -1.89 18.31
C VAL A 269 -15.84 -2.90 19.44
N ALA A 270 -16.96 -3.54 19.81
CA ALA A 270 -17.00 -4.55 20.86
C ALA A 270 -17.57 -5.85 20.25
N ASP A 271 -16.77 -6.92 20.23
CA ASP A 271 -17.16 -8.19 19.66
C ASP A 271 -16.68 -9.35 20.56
N PRO A 272 -17.50 -10.39 20.80
CA PRO A 272 -17.12 -11.57 21.60
C PRO A 272 -15.88 -12.30 21.08
N LYS A 273 -15.61 -12.24 19.77
CA LYS A 273 -14.45 -12.85 19.11
C LYS A 273 -13.12 -12.16 19.44
N VAL A 274 -13.15 -10.96 20.00
CA VAL A 274 -11.94 -10.23 20.36
C VAL A 274 -11.28 -10.89 21.55
N GLU A 275 -10.14 -11.52 21.31
CA GLU A 275 -9.34 -12.14 22.37
C GLU A 275 -8.47 -11.11 23.09
N GLN A 276 -7.90 -10.17 22.32
CA GLN A 276 -7.00 -9.15 22.83
C GLN A 276 -7.50 -7.75 22.48
N PRO A 277 -7.86 -6.92 23.46
CA PRO A 277 -8.20 -5.53 23.25
C PRO A 277 -7.04 -4.77 22.59
N THR A 278 -7.36 -3.77 21.80
CA THR A 278 -6.34 -2.94 21.14
C THR A 278 -6.80 -1.48 21.09
N LEU A 279 -5.85 -0.58 21.30
CA LEU A 279 -6.01 0.84 21.06
C LEU A 279 -5.27 1.22 19.78
N GLN A 280 -5.97 1.92 18.88
CA GLN A 280 -5.38 2.49 17.66
C GLN A 280 -5.67 3.98 17.61
N ARG A 281 -4.73 4.78 17.06
CA ARG A 281 -4.95 6.20 16.84
C ARG A 281 -4.39 6.60 15.48
N LEU A 282 -5.25 7.21 14.67
CA LEU A 282 -4.90 7.76 13.36
C LEU A 282 -4.84 9.27 13.45
N TYR A 283 -3.85 9.86 12.80
CA TYR A 283 -3.71 11.32 12.64
C TYR A 283 -3.71 11.66 11.15
N LEU A 284 -4.47 12.69 10.77
CA LEU A 284 -4.41 13.22 9.41
C LEU A 284 -3.08 13.96 9.21
N THR A 285 -2.32 13.53 8.22
CA THR A 285 -0.98 14.06 7.89
C THR A 285 -0.84 14.26 6.39
N PRO A 286 0.06 15.13 5.92
CA PRO A 286 0.38 15.18 4.50
C PRO A 286 1.02 13.88 4.03
N SER A 287 0.93 13.60 2.73
CA SER A 287 1.67 12.56 2.01
C SER A 287 2.99 13.11 1.44
N CYS A 288 3.76 12.28 0.71
CA CYS A 288 4.92 12.74 -0.05
C CYS A 288 4.55 13.81 -1.10
N MET A 289 3.32 13.75 -1.66
CA MET A 289 2.85 14.67 -2.69
C MET A 289 2.25 15.96 -2.13
N THR A 290 1.77 15.97 -0.87
CA THR A 290 1.16 17.16 -0.24
C THR A 290 2.03 17.81 0.83
N ALA A 291 3.07 17.12 1.29
CA ALA A 291 4.05 17.62 2.25
C ALA A 291 4.87 18.78 1.70
N ARG A 292 5.33 19.64 2.59
CA ARG A 292 6.19 20.77 2.26
C ARG A 292 7.56 20.57 2.89
N ASP A 293 8.60 21.04 2.19
CA ASP A 293 9.93 21.16 2.76
C ASP A 293 10.46 19.86 3.45
N GLY A 294 10.18 18.67 2.90
CA GLY A 294 10.64 17.39 3.45
C GLY A 294 9.88 16.91 4.70
N GLU A 295 8.66 17.42 4.96
CA GLU A 295 7.83 16.93 6.08
C GLU A 295 7.49 15.44 5.98
N SER A 296 7.33 14.90 4.76
CA SER A 296 7.06 13.48 4.56
C SER A 296 8.19 12.59 5.06
N HIS A 297 9.44 12.92 4.72
CA HIS A 297 10.61 12.18 5.21
C HIS A 297 10.77 12.31 6.73
N ALA A 298 10.43 13.49 7.29
CA ALA A 298 10.44 13.67 8.73
C ALA A 298 9.34 12.85 9.43
N LEU A 299 8.14 12.74 8.86
CA LEU A 299 7.05 11.88 9.38
C LEU A 299 7.41 10.41 9.28
N GLU A 300 8.04 9.99 8.19
CA GLU A 300 8.51 8.61 7.99
C GLU A 300 9.57 8.23 9.03
N LEU A 301 10.60 9.07 9.18
CA LEU A 301 11.63 8.86 10.18
C LEU A 301 11.07 8.95 11.62
N LEU A 302 10.10 9.83 11.88
CA LEU A 302 9.42 9.92 13.17
C LEU A 302 8.65 8.62 13.48
N ALA A 303 7.97 8.04 12.50
CA ALA A 303 7.27 6.76 12.68
C ALA A 303 8.25 5.65 13.07
N GLU A 304 9.42 5.61 12.43
CA GLU A 304 10.47 4.65 12.73
C GLU A 304 11.06 4.84 14.14
N VAL A 305 11.33 6.09 14.55
CA VAL A 305 11.81 6.41 15.90
C VAL A 305 10.78 6.05 16.96
N LEU A 306 9.51 6.35 16.72
CA LEU A 306 8.43 6.09 17.67
C LEU A 306 8.04 4.62 17.74
N GLY A 307 7.97 3.92 16.60
CA GLY A 307 7.33 2.62 16.51
C GLY A 307 8.02 1.54 15.68
N GLY A 308 9.23 1.79 15.15
CA GLY A 308 9.97 0.86 14.30
C GLY A 308 10.60 -0.33 15.06
N GLY A 309 9.78 -1.11 15.76
CA GLY A 309 10.19 -2.37 16.39
C GLY A 309 10.59 -2.26 17.89
N PRO A 310 11.22 -3.32 18.46
CA PRO A 310 11.41 -3.45 19.91
C PRO A 310 12.34 -2.41 20.54
N THR A 311 13.15 -1.72 19.76
CA THR A 311 14.07 -0.66 20.22
C THR A 311 13.48 0.73 20.08
N SER A 312 12.28 0.87 19.52
CA SER A 312 11.58 2.14 19.34
C SER A 312 11.12 2.74 20.67
N TYR A 313 10.82 4.04 20.63
CA TYR A 313 10.47 4.78 21.83
C TYR A 313 9.20 4.26 22.52
N LEU A 314 8.11 4.06 21.76
CA LEU A 314 6.84 3.60 22.33
C LEU A 314 6.95 2.19 22.89
N TYR A 315 7.64 1.29 22.22
CA TYR A 315 7.85 -0.06 22.73
C TYR A 315 8.65 -0.05 24.04
N ARG A 316 9.75 0.67 24.08
CA ARG A 316 10.55 0.79 25.33
C ARG A 316 9.74 1.41 26.46
N SER A 317 9.09 2.54 26.21
CA SER A 317 8.35 3.27 27.24
C SER A 317 7.13 2.51 27.77
N LEU A 318 6.29 1.96 26.89
CA LEU A 318 5.02 1.35 27.27
C LEU A 318 5.15 -0.13 27.64
N VAL A 319 6.06 -0.85 26.96
CA VAL A 319 6.21 -2.30 27.16
C VAL A 319 7.28 -2.60 28.20
N LEU A 320 8.51 -2.08 28.01
CA LEU A 320 9.65 -2.47 28.84
C LEU A 320 9.71 -1.70 30.18
N GLU A 321 9.49 -0.38 30.14
CA GLU A 321 9.67 0.48 31.33
C GLU A 321 8.42 0.53 32.21
N GLN A 322 7.24 0.75 31.60
CA GLN A 322 5.98 0.90 32.32
C GLN A 322 5.20 -0.42 32.49
N GLY A 323 5.43 -1.42 31.62
CA GLY A 323 4.71 -2.69 31.64
C GLY A 323 3.20 -2.57 31.44
N VAL A 324 2.73 -1.48 30.81
CA VAL A 324 1.29 -1.22 30.58
C VAL A 324 0.81 -1.78 29.24
N ALA A 325 1.72 -2.14 28.36
CA ALA A 325 1.43 -2.73 27.06
C ALA A 325 2.25 -4.02 26.85
N VAL A 326 1.77 -4.91 25.99
CA VAL A 326 2.54 -6.05 25.48
C VAL A 326 3.10 -5.76 24.08
N ASN A 327 2.52 -4.78 23.39
CA ASN A 327 3.02 -4.30 22.10
C ASN A 327 2.62 -2.84 21.89
N ALA A 328 3.47 -2.06 21.22
CA ALA A 328 3.18 -0.70 20.80
C ALA A 328 4.05 -0.34 19.61
N GLY A 329 3.50 0.46 18.69
CA GLY A 329 4.21 0.87 17.49
C GLY A 329 3.56 2.07 16.79
N ALA A 330 4.21 2.51 15.72
CA ALA A 330 3.74 3.58 14.86
C ALA A 330 4.16 3.30 13.41
N TRP A 331 3.38 3.82 12.46
CA TRP A 331 3.73 3.80 11.03
C TRP A 331 3.12 4.99 10.31
N TYR A 332 3.72 5.37 9.20
CA TYR A 332 3.27 6.45 8.35
C TYR A 332 2.99 5.94 6.93
N MET A 333 1.85 6.31 6.37
CA MET A 333 1.47 5.97 5.00
C MET A 333 1.82 7.10 4.05
N GLY A 334 3.13 7.36 3.84
CA GLY A 334 3.61 8.51 3.09
C GLY A 334 3.31 8.48 1.59
N SER A 335 3.34 7.30 0.96
CA SER A 335 3.15 7.15 -0.49
C SER A 335 1.68 7.25 -0.89
N ALA A 336 1.20 8.47 -1.10
CA ALA A 336 -0.16 8.77 -1.51
C ALA A 336 -0.21 10.11 -2.27
N ILE A 337 -1.26 10.31 -3.11
CA ILE A 337 -1.44 11.55 -3.87
C ILE A 337 -1.94 12.68 -2.95
N ASP A 338 -2.83 12.37 -2.03
CA ASP A 338 -3.50 13.34 -1.16
C ASP A 338 -3.07 13.16 0.29
N ASP A 339 -3.55 14.04 1.18
CA ASP A 339 -3.30 13.93 2.61
C ASP A 339 -3.67 12.53 3.10
N THR A 340 -2.82 11.98 3.95
CA THR A 340 -2.85 10.59 4.39
C THR A 340 -2.89 10.48 5.92
N ARG A 341 -2.35 9.39 6.46
CA ARG A 341 -2.41 9.13 7.89
C ARG A 341 -1.08 8.70 8.50
N PHE A 342 -0.87 9.16 9.71
CA PHE A 342 0.10 8.60 10.64
C PHE A 342 -0.65 7.77 11.69
N SER A 343 -0.18 6.59 11.99
CA SER A 343 -0.87 5.63 12.85
C SER A 343 -0.02 5.27 14.05
N VAL A 344 -0.67 5.17 15.21
CA VAL A 344 -0.06 4.67 16.45
C VAL A 344 -0.98 3.61 17.02
N TYR A 345 -0.43 2.54 17.57
CA TYR A 345 -1.21 1.50 18.25
C TYR A 345 -0.54 1.04 19.53
N ALA A 346 -1.34 0.52 20.42
CA ALA A 346 -0.87 -0.16 21.63
C ALA A 346 -1.84 -1.29 22.03
N VAL A 347 -1.28 -2.37 22.54
CA VAL A 347 -1.99 -3.55 23.01
C VAL A 347 -1.79 -3.64 24.52
N PRO A 348 -2.84 -3.60 25.35
CA PRO A 348 -2.70 -3.56 26.80
C PRO A 348 -2.07 -4.83 27.37
N ALA A 349 -1.31 -4.70 28.44
CA ALA A 349 -0.89 -5.82 29.24
C ALA A 349 -2.08 -6.40 30.03
N GLU A 350 -1.95 -7.63 30.49
CA GLU A 350 -3.00 -8.29 31.29
C GLU A 350 -3.40 -7.43 32.50
N GLY A 351 -4.69 -7.23 32.70
CA GLY A 351 -5.24 -6.42 33.79
C GLY A 351 -5.12 -4.91 33.63
N VAL A 352 -4.58 -4.42 32.50
CA VAL A 352 -4.52 -3.00 32.18
C VAL A 352 -5.74 -2.61 31.33
N SER A 353 -6.49 -1.58 31.77
CA SER A 353 -7.62 -1.08 30.98
C SER A 353 -7.14 -0.23 29.80
N LEU A 354 -8.00 -0.09 28.76
CA LEU A 354 -7.69 0.73 27.59
C LEU A 354 -7.55 2.21 27.96
N GLU A 355 -8.31 2.70 28.95
CA GLU A 355 -8.21 4.07 29.44
C GLU A 355 -6.83 4.35 30.05
N LYS A 356 -6.34 3.42 30.92
CA LYS A 356 -5.00 3.53 31.51
C LYS A 356 -3.91 3.45 30.43
N LEU A 357 -4.10 2.60 29.44
CA LEU A 357 -3.18 2.49 28.30
C LEU A 357 -3.17 3.77 27.47
N GLU A 358 -4.36 4.35 27.18
CA GLU A 358 -4.47 5.62 26.45
C GLU A 358 -3.76 6.75 27.20
N GLU A 359 -3.99 6.90 28.51
CA GLU A 359 -3.28 7.90 29.33
C GLU A 359 -1.75 7.73 29.28
N ALA A 360 -1.27 6.50 29.30
CA ALA A 360 0.16 6.22 29.19
C ALA A 360 0.71 6.58 27.80
N LEU A 361 -0.04 6.24 26.75
CA LEU A 361 0.27 6.60 25.36
C LEU A 361 0.29 8.13 25.17
N ASP A 362 -0.71 8.83 25.70
CA ASP A 362 -0.79 10.28 25.60
C ASP A 362 0.40 10.96 26.28
N ARG A 363 0.79 10.48 27.48
CA ARG A 363 2.01 10.97 28.16
C ARG A 363 3.28 10.67 27.38
N ALA A 364 3.39 9.49 26.76
CA ALA A 364 4.54 9.14 25.93
C ALA A 364 4.62 10.05 24.68
N LEU A 365 3.51 10.24 23.96
CA LEU A 365 3.47 11.10 22.77
C LEU A 365 3.76 12.57 23.11
N ALA A 366 3.23 13.09 24.23
CA ALA A 366 3.50 14.45 24.69
C ALA A 366 4.99 14.70 25.01
N ARG A 367 5.72 13.67 25.43
CA ARG A 367 7.15 13.73 25.76
C ARG A 367 8.06 13.28 24.60
N ALA A 368 7.48 12.83 23.50
CA ALA A 368 8.25 12.27 22.38
C ALA A 368 9.30 13.27 21.83
N SER A 369 8.97 14.55 21.71
CA SER A 369 9.92 15.57 21.23
C SER A 369 11.15 15.76 22.14
N SER A 370 11.03 15.49 23.44
CA SER A 370 12.14 15.62 24.40
C SER A 370 12.86 14.31 24.72
N GLU A 371 12.14 13.18 24.68
CA GLU A 371 12.66 11.90 25.15
C GLU A 371 13.00 10.92 24.01
N ALA A 372 12.27 10.97 22.87
CA ALA A 372 12.46 10.05 21.76
C ALA A 372 13.53 10.50 20.76
N LEU A 373 13.74 11.81 20.62
CA LEU A 373 14.54 12.42 19.55
C LEU A 373 16.03 12.61 19.93
N SER A 374 16.61 11.66 20.67
CA SER A 374 18.07 11.67 20.90
C SER A 374 18.81 11.40 19.58
N ALA A 375 20.00 12.00 19.43
CA ALA A 375 20.82 11.82 18.23
C ALA A 375 21.05 10.33 17.91
N ASP A 376 21.32 9.52 18.92
CA ASP A 376 21.54 8.09 18.77
C ASP A 376 20.28 7.32 18.33
N ALA A 377 19.09 7.68 18.82
CA ALA A 377 17.83 7.07 18.38
C ALA A 377 17.50 7.41 16.92
N ILE A 378 17.75 8.66 16.52
CA ILE A 378 17.56 9.13 15.14
C ILE A 378 18.53 8.42 14.19
N GLU A 379 19.80 8.34 14.52
CA GLU A 379 20.80 7.67 13.65
C GLU A 379 20.52 6.16 13.49
N ARG A 380 20.07 5.49 14.56
CA ARG A 380 19.63 4.09 14.45
C ARG A 380 18.40 3.94 13.55
N ALA A 381 17.45 4.84 13.63
CA ALA A 381 16.25 4.81 12.79
C ALA A 381 16.58 5.05 11.31
N LYS A 382 17.44 6.05 11.01
CA LYS A 382 17.96 6.28 9.65
C LYS A 382 18.65 5.04 9.09
N THR A 383 19.58 4.47 9.88
CA THR A 383 20.31 3.26 9.46
C THR A 383 19.36 2.11 9.12
N ARG A 384 18.29 1.90 9.91
CA ARG A 384 17.31 0.84 9.62
C ARG A 384 16.52 1.11 8.36
N LEU A 385 15.96 2.29 8.19
CA LEU A 385 15.18 2.66 6.99
C LEU A 385 16.03 2.51 5.72
N VAL A 386 17.26 3.03 5.73
CA VAL A 386 18.14 2.92 4.57
C VAL A 386 18.55 1.47 4.32
N ALA A 387 18.88 0.70 5.38
CA ALA A 387 19.21 -0.71 5.23
C ALA A 387 18.03 -1.55 4.67
N GLU A 388 16.81 -1.32 5.15
CA GLU A 388 15.61 -2.01 4.63
C GLU A 388 15.39 -1.71 3.14
N THR A 389 15.63 -0.48 2.70
CA THR A 389 15.56 -0.09 1.28
C THR A 389 16.63 -0.79 0.46
N ILE A 390 17.85 -0.89 0.96
CA ILE A 390 18.93 -1.63 0.29
C ILE A 390 18.55 -3.11 0.17
N TYR A 391 18.10 -3.75 1.24
CA TYR A 391 17.66 -5.15 1.19
C TYR A 391 16.46 -5.37 0.27
N SER A 392 15.49 -4.47 0.24
CA SER A 392 14.36 -4.57 -0.68
C SER A 392 14.78 -4.45 -2.14
N SER A 393 15.86 -3.72 -2.42
CA SER A 393 16.45 -3.57 -3.77
C SER A 393 17.11 -4.85 -4.30
N ASP A 394 17.35 -5.85 -3.47
CA ASP A 394 17.81 -7.16 -3.91
C ASP A 394 16.73 -7.98 -4.65
N SER A 395 15.46 -7.59 -4.54
CA SER A 395 14.34 -8.25 -5.19
C SER A 395 13.89 -7.46 -6.42
N GLN A 396 13.94 -8.08 -7.60
CA GLN A 396 13.40 -7.52 -8.85
C GLN A 396 11.93 -7.11 -8.72
N SER A 397 11.12 -7.93 -8.04
CA SER A 397 9.71 -7.63 -7.80
C SER A 397 9.51 -6.43 -6.87
N SER A 398 10.38 -6.27 -5.87
CA SER A 398 10.35 -5.10 -4.98
C SER A 398 10.75 -3.83 -5.71
N LEU A 399 11.80 -3.88 -6.55
CA LEU A 399 12.20 -2.75 -7.39
C LEU A 399 11.08 -2.32 -8.34
N ALA A 400 10.45 -3.28 -9.03
CA ALA A 400 9.32 -2.99 -9.91
C ALA A 400 8.14 -2.35 -9.16
N ARG A 401 7.89 -2.75 -7.90
CA ARG A 401 6.87 -2.15 -7.05
C ARG A 401 7.24 -0.75 -6.59
N ILE A 402 8.48 -0.53 -6.14
CA ILE A 402 8.96 0.78 -5.67
C ILE A 402 8.80 1.83 -6.78
N PHE A 403 9.36 1.57 -7.97
CA PHE A 403 9.25 2.53 -9.07
C PHE A 403 7.82 2.65 -9.60
N GLY A 404 7.10 1.53 -9.71
CA GLY A 404 5.74 1.56 -10.23
C GLY A 404 4.77 2.33 -9.33
N SER A 405 4.81 2.12 -8.01
CA SER A 405 3.94 2.84 -7.06
C SER A 405 4.28 4.33 -7.00
N ALA A 406 5.57 4.68 -6.94
CA ALA A 406 6.03 6.06 -6.92
C ALA A 406 5.56 6.84 -8.16
N LEU A 407 5.81 6.29 -9.35
CA LEU A 407 5.39 6.91 -10.62
C LEU A 407 3.86 6.97 -10.78
N ALA A 408 3.13 6.00 -10.21
CA ALA A 408 1.66 5.98 -10.28
C ALA A 408 1.02 7.10 -9.45
N ILE A 409 1.67 7.53 -8.37
CA ILE A 409 1.22 8.67 -7.56
C ILE A 409 1.79 10.02 -8.03
N GLY A 410 2.75 10.02 -8.95
CA GLY A 410 3.31 11.24 -9.55
C GLY A 410 4.72 11.60 -9.09
N GLU A 411 5.38 10.78 -8.27
CA GLU A 411 6.81 10.92 -7.99
C GLU A 411 7.64 10.60 -9.23
N SER A 412 8.84 11.14 -9.31
CA SER A 412 9.82 10.87 -10.36
C SER A 412 10.79 9.76 -9.94
N ILE A 413 11.46 9.14 -10.91
CA ILE A 413 12.55 8.20 -10.68
C ILE A 413 13.66 8.84 -9.81
N GLU A 414 13.93 10.11 -10.03
CA GLU A 414 14.97 10.85 -9.30
C GLU A 414 14.60 11.06 -7.82
N GLU A 415 13.34 11.34 -7.50
CA GLU A 415 12.86 11.44 -6.12
C GLU A 415 13.00 10.10 -5.40
N VAL A 416 12.63 8.99 -6.04
CA VAL A 416 12.84 7.64 -5.48
C VAL A 416 14.33 7.38 -5.21
N ARG A 417 15.22 7.76 -6.13
CA ARG A 417 16.68 7.56 -5.97
C ARG A 417 17.30 8.44 -4.90
N ARG A 418 16.76 9.64 -4.67
CA ARG A 418 17.24 10.58 -3.64
C ARG A 418 16.71 10.27 -2.24
N TRP A 419 15.68 9.46 -2.13
CA TRP A 419 15.02 9.16 -0.85
C TRP A 419 16.00 8.78 0.27
N PRO A 420 17.06 7.93 0.09
CA PRO A 420 18.01 7.63 1.17
C PRO A 420 18.76 8.87 1.67
N ALA A 421 19.18 9.73 0.75
CA ALA A 421 19.89 10.97 1.10
C ALA A 421 18.95 11.97 1.80
N GLU A 422 17.69 12.04 1.40
CA GLU A 422 16.67 12.88 2.04
C GLU A 422 16.38 12.41 3.47
N ILE A 423 16.27 11.09 3.71
CA ILE A 423 16.15 10.53 5.07
C ILE A 423 17.38 10.86 5.92
N GLU A 424 18.59 10.71 5.37
CA GLU A 424 19.83 11.04 6.09
C GLU A 424 19.94 12.52 6.43
N ALA A 425 19.40 13.40 5.60
CA ALA A 425 19.41 14.85 5.80
C ALA A 425 18.45 15.33 6.90
N VAL A 426 17.47 14.53 7.31
CA VAL A 426 16.49 14.93 8.34
C VAL A 426 17.18 15.16 9.67
N GLN A 427 16.86 16.28 10.33
CA GLN A 427 17.42 16.69 11.62
C GLN A 427 16.37 16.66 12.74
N ALA A 428 16.80 16.49 14.00
CA ALA A 428 15.94 16.41 15.17
C ALA A 428 14.92 17.56 15.29
N PRO A 429 15.28 18.85 15.03
CA PRO A 429 14.28 19.94 15.08
C PRO A 429 13.13 19.76 14.09
N ARG A 430 13.38 19.11 12.93
CA ARG A 430 12.34 18.84 11.94
C ARG A 430 11.38 17.76 12.42
N LEU A 431 11.89 16.71 13.06
CA LEU A 431 11.09 15.65 13.68
C LEU A 431 10.19 16.23 14.79
N ALA A 432 10.74 17.08 15.66
CA ALA A 432 9.97 17.74 16.69
C ALA A 432 8.84 18.60 16.09
N ALA A 433 9.15 19.40 15.08
CA ALA A 433 8.18 20.27 14.42
C ALA A 433 7.00 19.49 13.77
N VAL A 434 7.26 18.38 13.10
CA VAL A 434 6.18 17.58 12.51
C VAL A 434 5.38 16.84 13.59
N ALA A 435 6.02 16.37 14.66
CA ALA A 435 5.31 15.80 15.81
C ALA A 435 4.35 16.81 16.47
N GLU A 436 4.81 18.01 16.77
CA GLU A 436 4.01 19.08 17.36
C GLU A 436 2.87 19.55 16.45
N ARG A 437 3.09 19.56 15.15
CA ARG A 437 2.10 20.01 14.18
C ARG A 437 1.02 18.97 13.89
N TYR A 438 1.38 17.71 13.77
CA TYR A 438 0.49 16.67 13.26
C TYR A 438 -0.02 15.69 14.31
N LEU A 439 0.78 15.35 15.34
CA LEU A 439 0.37 14.38 16.35
C LEU A 439 -0.42 15.04 17.49
N VAL A 440 -1.40 15.86 17.14
CA VAL A 440 -2.25 16.59 18.08
C VAL A 440 -3.67 16.00 18.14
N PRO A 441 -4.32 16.01 19.32
CA PRO A 441 -5.63 15.37 19.49
C PRO A 441 -6.69 15.83 18.49
N ALA A 442 -6.73 17.12 18.14
CA ALA A 442 -7.71 17.66 17.19
C ALA A 442 -7.64 17.00 15.80
N ARG A 443 -6.47 16.49 15.40
CA ARG A 443 -6.24 15.82 14.12
C ARG A 443 -6.44 14.30 14.18
N SER A 444 -6.91 13.76 15.32
CA SER A 444 -6.91 12.32 15.55
C SER A 444 -8.28 11.68 15.58
N VAL A 445 -8.28 10.39 15.24
CA VAL A 445 -9.34 9.42 15.51
C VAL A 445 -8.75 8.32 16.38
N THR A 446 -9.30 8.11 17.58
CA THR A 446 -8.91 7.00 18.48
C THR A 446 -9.96 5.89 18.41
N GLY A 447 -9.53 4.70 18.10
CA GLY A 447 -10.36 3.50 18.03
C GLY A 447 -10.01 2.50 19.14
N TYR A 448 -11.03 1.92 19.73
CA TYR A 448 -10.91 0.89 20.73
C TYR A 448 -11.55 -0.40 20.22
N LEU A 449 -10.77 -1.47 20.19
CA LEU A 449 -11.26 -2.82 19.99
C LEU A 449 -11.38 -3.49 21.34
N THR A 450 -12.58 -3.95 21.71
CA THR A 450 -12.84 -4.52 23.03
C THR A 450 -13.52 -5.87 22.92
N LYS A 451 -13.33 -6.72 23.91
CA LYS A 451 -14.13 -7.96 24.04
C LYS A 451 -15.56 -7.59 24.40
N GLY A 452 -16.49 -7.86 23.49
CA GLY A 452 -17.93 -7.74 23.73
C GLY A 452 -18.41 -8.76 24.76
N ARG A 453 -19.49 -8.44 25.48
CA ARG A 453 -20.25 -9.48 26.21
C ARG A 453 -20.96 -10.34 25.16
N GLU A 454 -20.91 -11.67 25.31
CA GLU A 454 -21.82 -12.54 24.58
C GLU A 454 -23.25 -12.04 24.85
N ALA A 455 -24.01 -11.76 23.80
CA ALA A 455 -25.43 -11.52 23.96
C ALA A 455 -25.98 -12.76 24.69
N ALA A 456 -26.49 -12.58 25.90
CA ALA A 456 -27.19 -13.66 26.59
C ALA A 456 -28.24 -14.17 25.59
N ALA A 457 -28.11 -15.42 25.18
CA ALA A 457 -29.06 -16.06 24.30
C ALA A 457 -30.44 -15.76 24.87
N ALA A 458 -31.26 -15.03 24.13
CA ALA A 458 -32.64 -14.79 24.51
C ALA A 458 -33.28 -16.16 24.56
N ALA A 459 -33.34 -16.71 25.76
CA ALA A 459 -34.15 -17.85 26.07
C ALA A 459 -35.60 -17.37 26.07
N ALA A 460 -36.33 -17.74 25.04
CA ALA A 460 -37.78 -17.87 25.06
C ALA A 460 -38.19 -19.00 24.12
#